data_c083cc6923401293083a451c99280211
#
_entry.id   c083cc6923401293083a451c99280211
#
_cell.length_a   1.000
_cell.length_b   1.000
_cell.length_c   1.000
_cell.angle_alpha   90.00
_cell.angle_beta   90.00
_cell.angle_gamma   90.00
#
_symmetry.space_group_name_H-M   'P 1'
#
loop_
_entity.id
_entity.type
_entity.pdbx_description
1 polymer ?
#
loop_
_entity_poly.entity_id
_entity_poly.type
_entity_poly.pdbx_seq_one_letter_code
_entity_poly.pdbx_strand_id
1 'polypeptide(L)'
;SGGEFTWYFNVDCPTSPFVKPNIKLTAQLKGSFTTLSGSYSNVGGSVYHTYTSNSEYGVDYTWTVPAKTGYYYVAYTITDYDNATSGSGVTTTALSNRTGHAWNFNFSDSVSGKSLPMPPANYAKGATTTRPSNLADTYYNTYTANTGVTLNRSLYDVHHIRPLAYGGSNAYS
;
A
#
# COMPACT_ATOMS: atom_id res chain seq x y z
N SER A 1 -16.58 3.71 10.81
CA SER A 1 -15.27 3.33 11.38
C SER A 1 -14.27 3.28 10.23
N GLY A 2 -13.10 3.86 10.41
CA GLY A 2 -12.00 3.73 9.46
C GLY A 2 -11.42 2.32 9.52
N GLY A 3 -10.88 1.82 8.40
CA GLY A 3 -10.12 0.59 8.36
C GLY A 3 -8.72 0.76 8.97
N GLU A 4 -7.94 -0.30 8.91
CA GLU A 4 -6.53 -0.29 9.28
C GLU A 4 -5.66 -0.39 8.03
N PHE A 5 -4.53 0.32 8.05
CA PHE A 5 -3.48 0.18 7.06
C PHE A 5 -2.40 -0.69 7.67
N THR A 6 -2.19 -1.87 7.08
CA THR A 6 -1.13 -2.78 7.50
C THR A 6 0.05 -2.62 6.55
N TRP A 7 1.23 -2.47 7.12
CA TRP A 7 2.50 -2.46 6.40
C TRP A 7 3.47 -3.43 7.04
N TYR A 8 4.39 -3.92 6.27
CA TYR A 8 5.36 -4.90 6.74
C TYR A 8 6.72 -4.65 6.11
N PHE A 9 7.74 -5.24 6.73
CA PHE A 9 9.01 -5.46 6.09
C PHE A 9 9.45 -6.92 6.26
N ASN A 10 10.21 -7.35 5.27
CA ASN A 10 10.82 -8.65 5.17
C ASN A 10 12.25 -8.44 4.70
N VAL A 11 13.19 -9.13 5.28
CA VAL A 11 14.59 -9.12 4.85
C VAL A 11 14.95 -10.52 4.39
N ASP A 12 15.26 -10.66 3.11
CA ASP A 12 15.80 -11.89 2.54
C ASP A 12 17.33 -11.89 2.62
N CYS A 13 17.90 -13.04 2.94
CA CYS A 13 19.34 -13.24 2.83
C CYS A 13 19.65 -14.14 1.63
N PRO A 14 20.18 -13.60 0.54
CA PRO A 14 20.40 -14.38 -0.68
C PRO A 14 21.63 -15.28 -0.64
N THR A 15 22.53 -15.21 0.36
CA THR A 15 23.89 -15.66 0.11
C THR A 15 24.54 -16.63 1.07
N SER A 16 24.03 -16.89 2.27
CA SER A 16 24.67 -17.95 3.08
C SER A 16 23.87 -18.37 4.30
N PRO A 17 23.48 -19.65 4.42
CA PRO A 17 22.85 -20.17 5.63
C PRO A 17 23.82 -20.33 6.81
N PHE A 18 25.10 -20.03 6.63
CA PHE A 18 26.16 -20.28 7.62
C PHE A 18 26.58 -19.05 8.43
N VAL A 19 26.20 -17.86 8.00
CA VAL A 19 26.53 -16.61 8.72
C VAL A 19 25.28 -16.14 9.44
N LYS A 20 25.33 -16.09 10.77
CA LYS A 20 24.24 -15.52 11.57
C LYS A 20 24.16 -14.01 11.30
N PRO A 21 22.95 -13.49 11.09
CA PRO A 21 22.77 -12.05 10.99
C PRO A 21 23.03 -11.37 12.34
N ASN A 22 23.52 -10.16 12.28
CA ASN A 22 23.58 -9.23 13.41
C ASN A 22 23.22 -7.85 12.90
N ILE A 23 22.01 -7.74 12.36
CA ILE A 23 21.52 -6.53 11.71
C ILE A 23 20.25 -6.01 12.39
N LYS A 24 20.12 -4.70 12.47
CA LYS A 24 18.91 -4.02 12.92
C LYS A 24 18.29 -3.25 11.77
N LEU A 25 17.05 -3.55 11.46
CA LEU A 25 16.24 -2.73 10.58
C LEU A 25 15.33 -1.85 11.43
N THR A 26 15.39 -0.54 11.20
CA THR A 26 14.49 0.45 11.78
C THR A 26 13.66 1.06 10.66
N ALA A 27 12.35 1.18 10.84
CA ALA A 27 11.46 1.69 9.82
C ALA A 27 10.45 2.68 10.39
N GLN A 28 10.08 3.68 9.58
CA GLN A 28 9.11 4.69 9.90
C GLN A 28 8.17 4.88 8.71
N LEU A 29 6.87 4.64 8.94
CA LEU A 29 5.85 4.96 7.95
C LEU A 29 5.71 6.49 7.86
N LYS A 30 5.72 7.01 6.64
CA LYS A 30 5.53 8.42 6.30
C LYS A 30 4.25 8.57 5.50
N GLY A 31 3.47 9.61 5.78
CA GLY A 31 2.22 9.88 5.07
C GLY A 31 2.06 11.34 4.67
N SER A 32 1.57 11.56 3.45
CA SER A 32 1.08 12.85 2.97
C SER A 32 -0.41 12.76 2.71
N PHE A 33 -1.17 13.66 3.29
CA PHE A 33 -2.64 13.67 3.19
C PHE A 33 -3.16 14.79 2.27
N THR A 34 -2.30 15.35 1.47
CA THR A 34 -2.61 16.42 0.51
C THR A 34 -2.31 16.00 -0.93
N THR A 35 -1.04 15.93 -1.31
CA THR A 35 -0.59 15.55 -2.66
C THR A 35 0.59 14.60 -2.59
N LEU A 36 0.92 13.92 -3.70
CA LEU A 36 2.10 13.07 -3.80
C LEU A 36 3.40 13.84 -3.52
N SER A 37 3.49 15.08 -3.97
CA SER A 37 4.64 15.97 -3.75
C SER A 37 4.54 16.82 -2.48
N GLY A 38 3.51 16.59 -1.65
CA GLY A 38 3.29 17.32 -0.42
C GLY A 38 4.28 16.95 0.70
N SER A 39 4.14 17.63 1.83
CA SER A 39 4.93 17.30 3.01
C SER A 39 4.48 15.96 3.62
N TYR A 40 5.45 15.13 3.96
CA TYR A 40 5.23 13.85 4.64
C TYR A 40 5.55 13.99 6.12
N SER A 41 4.66 13.46 6.95
CA SER A 41 4.84 13.37 8.40
C SER A 41 4.89 11.90 8.85
N ASN A 42 5.38 11.68 10.06
CA ASN A 42 5.35 10.35 10.65
C ASN A 42 3.91 9.89 10.86
N VAL A 43 3.65 8.63 10.54
CA VAL A 43 2.37 7.95 10.80
C VAL A 43 2.66 6.81 11.77
N GLY A 44 2.16 6.97 12.99
CA GLY A 44 2.54 6.07 14.09
C GLY A 44 3.98 6.26 14.57
N GLY A 45 4.43 5.36 15.43
CA GLY A 45 5.80 5.32 15.92
C GLY A 45 6.77 4.69 14.93
N SER A 46 8.06 4.90 15.17
CA SER A 46 9.12 4.13 14.53
C SER A 46 9.11 2.70 15.07
N VAL A 47 9.36 1.74 14.22
CA VAL A 47 9.42 0.31 14.54
C VAL A 47 10.79 -0.23 14.19
N TYR A 48 11.19 -1.33 14.83
CA TYR A 48 12.45 -1.99 14.51
C TYR A 48 12.37 -3.49 14.73
N HIS A 49 13.24 -4.22 14.05
CA HIS A 49 13.54 -5.62 14.35
C HIS A 49 15.05 -5.84 14.27
N THR A 50 15.57 -6.67 15.17
CA THR A 50 16.97 -7.08 15.18
C THR A 50 17.05 -8.54 14.78
N TYR A 51 17.69 -8.81 13.66
CA TYR A 51 17.91 -10.14 13.12
C TYR A 51 19.16 -10.74 13.75
N THR A 52 18.99 -11.85 14.46
CA THR A 52 20.08 -12.56 15.18
C THR A 52 20.13 -14.04 14.81
N SER A 53 19.19 -14.51 14.00
CA SER A 53 19.08 -15.88 13.53
C SER A 53 18.71 -15.95 12.06
N ASN A 54 19.24 -16.94 11.36
CA ASN A 54 18.89 -17.18 9.95
C ASN A 54 17.40 -17.53 9.75
N SER A 55 16.73 -18.05 10.78
CA SER A 55 15.29 -18.34 10.72
C SER A 55 14.40 -17.10 10.69
N GLU A 56 14.95 -15.93 10.94
CA GLU A 56 14.22 -14.66 10.91
C GLU A 56 14.20 -14.02 9.50
N TYR A 57 15.06 -14.51 8.59
CA TYR A 57 15.00 -14.12 7.19
C TYR A 57 13.75 -14.69 6.51
N GLY A 58 13.17 -13.92 5.61
CA GLY A 58 11.94 -14.28 4.91
C GLY A 58 10.68 -14.20 5.78
N VAL A 59 10.78 -13.75 7.04
CA VAL A 59 9.63 -13.56 7.94
C VAL A 59 9.09 -12.14 7.80
N ASP A 60 7.76 -12.04 7.62
CA ASP A 60 7.09 -10.75 7.58
C ASP A 60 6.88 -10.20 8.99
N TYR A 61 7.42 -9.03 9.27
CA TYR A 61 7.15 -8.26 10.48
C TYR A 61 6.14 -7.17 10.13
N THR A 62 4.96 -7.22 10.75
CA THR A 62 3.82 -6.39 10.36
C THR A 62 3.45 -5.38 11.45
N TRP A 63 3.00 -4.20 11.02
CA TRP A 63 2.44 -3.16 11.87
C TRP A 63 1.18 -2.61 11.26
N THR A 64 0.28 -2.15 12.11
CA THR A 64 -0.97 -1.53 11.70
C THR A 64 -1.06 -0.11 12.23
N VAL A 65 -1.69 0.75 11.43
CA VAL A 65 -2.06 2.11 11.83
C VAL A 65 -3.48 2.39 11.36
N PRO A 66 -4.23 3.31 11.98
CA PRO A 66 -5.53 3.71 11.45
C PRO A 66 -5.41 4.20 10.02
N ALA A 67 -6.23 3.63 9.11
CA ALA A 67 -6.19 3.97 7.70
C ALA A 67 -6.76 5.36 7.45
N LYS A 68 -6.05 6.14 6.63
CA LYS A 68 -6.44 7.45 6.17
C LYS A 68 -6.09 7.57 4.70
N THR A 69 -6.99 8.13 3.89
CA THR A 69 -6.68 8.34 2.48
C THR A 69 -5.49 9.27 2.33
N GLY A 70 -4.45 8.81 1.64
CA GLY A 70 -3.22 9.57 1.46
C GLY A 70 -2.13 8.77 0.76
N TYR A 71 -1.00 9.43 0.55
CA TYR A 71 0.20 8.84 0.00
C TYR A 71 1.11 8.38 1.13
N TYR A 72 1.69 7.19 0.99
CA TYR A 72 2.52 6.58 2.02
C TYR A 72 3.80 6.00 1.42
N TYR A 73 4.88 6.12 2.15
CA TYR A 73 6.10 5.36 1.94
C TYR A 73 6.73 4.98 3.28
N VAL A 74 7.62 4.01 3.27
CA VAL A 74 8.41 3.64 4.45
C VAL A 74 9.83 4.17 4.26
N ALA A 75 10.30 4.94 5.23
CA ALA A 75 11.71 5.27 5.36
C ALA A 75 12.37 4.26 6.29
N TYR A 76 13.51 3.70 5.91
CA TYR A 76 14.18 2.67 6.69
C TYR A 76 15.68 2.90 6.79
N THR A 77 16.26 2.32 7.84
CA THR A 77 17.70 2.23 8.05
C THR A 77 18.03 0.80 8.43
N ILE A 78 19.06 0.24 7.81
CA ILE A 78 19.65 -1.06 8.15
C ILE A 78 21.02 -0.79 8.75
N THR A 79 21.27 -1.35 9.93
CA THR A 79 22.57 -1.30 10.60
C THR A 79 23.13 -2.72 10.71
N ASP A 80 24.32 -2.93 10.19
CA ASP A 80 25.08 -4.16 10.35
C ASP A 80 26.10 -3.93 11.47
N TYR A 81 25.92 -4.64 12.58
CA TYR A 81 26.77 -4.50 13.76
C TYR A 81 28.10 -5.22 13.61
N ASP A 82 28.18 -6.26 12.79
CA ASP A 82 29.43 -7.01 12.60
C ASP A 82 30.44 -6.22 11.76
N ASN A 83 29.95 -5.46 10.80
CA ASN A 83 30.78 -4.64 9.92
C ASN A 83 30.76 -3.14 10.31
N ALA A 84 30.06 -2.77 11.37
CA ALA A 84 29.89 -1.38 11.82
C ALA A 84 29.44 -0.42 10.68
N THR A 85 28.54 -0.89 9.80
CA THR A 85 28.02 -0.13 8.67
C THR A 85 26.53 0.10 8.78
N SER A 86 26.02 1.14 8.15
CA SER A 86 24.59 1.36 8.03
C SER A 86 24.24 1.98 6.68
N GLY A 87 23.02 1.67 6.23
CA GLY A 87 22.43 2.23 5.01
C GLY A 87 20.99 2.63 5.26
N SER A 88 20.51 3.62 4.53
CA SER A 88 19.13 4.10 4.61
C SER A 88 18.51 4.16 3.23
N GLY A 89 17.18 4.01 3.19
CA GLY A 89 16.43 4.10 1.96
C GLY A 89 14.97 4.43 2.21
N VAL A 90 14.22 4.53 1.11
CA VAL A 90 12.77 4.72 1.11
C VAL A 90 12.13 3.77 0.11
N THR A 91 10.93 3.31 0.42
CA THR A 91 10.14 2.49 -0.52
C THR A 91 9.49 3.36 -1.59
N THR A 92 8.96 2.73 -2.63
CA THR A 92 8.05 3.38 -3.57
C THR A 92 6.82 3.90 -2.83
N THR A 93 6.36 5.10 -3.21
CA THR A 93 5.16 5.71 -2.64
C THR A 93 3.91 5.05 -3.20
N ALA A 94 2.97 4.71 -2.32
CA ALA A 94 1.66 4.18 -2.67
C ALA A 94 0.55 5.15 -2.23
N LEU A 95 -0.53 5.22 -3.01
CA LEU A 95 -1.77 5.88 -2.59
C LEU A 95 -2.68 4.84 -1.91
N SER A 96 -3.09 5.10 -0.68
CA SER A 96 -4.03 4.25 0.05
C SER A 96 -5.33 4.98 0.35
N ASN A 97 -6.43 4.23 0.42
CA ASN A 97 -7.72 4.75 0.83
C ASN A 97 -7.95 4.59 2.34
N ARG A 98 -9.06 5.14 2.84
CA ARG A 98 -9.43 5.09 4.27
C ARG A 98 -9.76 3.68 4.80
N THR A 99 -9.84 2.68 3.94
CA THR A 99 -10.07 1.27 4.32
C THR A 99 -8.80 0.44 4.32
N GLY A 100 -7.64 1.07 4.06
CA GLY A 100 -6.34 0.42 4.07
C GLY A 100 -5.92 -0.21 2.74
N HIS A 101 -6.72 -0.07 1.68
CA HIS A 101 -6.37 -0.62 0.37
C HIS A 101 -5.45 0.33 -0.39
N ALA A 102 -4.26 -0.16 -0.71
CA ALA A 102 -3.30 0.58 -1.52
C ALA A 102 -3.65 0.49 -3.02
N TRP A 103 -3.38 1.56 -3.74
CA TRP A 103 -3.43 1.57 -5.19
C TRP A 103 -2.28 0.74 -5.76
N ASN A 104 -2.62 -0.43 -6.27
CA ASN A 104 -1.64 -1.33 -6.89
C ASN A 104 -1.56 -1.07 -8.39
N PHE A 105 -0.68 -0.17 -8.80
CA PHE A 105 -0.49 0.20 -10.21
C PHE A 105 0.19 -0.88 -11.07
N ASN A 106 0.69 -1.95 -10.48
CA ASN A 106 1.22 -3.10 -11.21
C ASN A 106 0.15 -4.16 -11.49
N PHE A 107 -1.08 -3.96 -11.01
CA PHE A 107 -2.16 -4.91 -11.23
C PHE A 107 -2.75 -4.77 -12.63
N SER A 108 -2.98 -5.90 -13.28
CA SER A 108 -3.76 -6.02 -14.52
C SER A 108 -4.81 -7.09 -14.35
N ASP A 109 -6.05 -6.78 -14.73
CA ASP A 109 -7.12 -7.77 -14.78
C ASP A 109 -7.03 -8.57 -16.09
N SER A 110 -6.73 -9.86 -15.99
CA SER A 110 -6.57 -10.73 -17.16
C SER A 110 -7.86 -10.98 -17.94
N VAL A 111 -9.03 -10.76 -17.34
CA VAL A 111 -10.34 -10.98 -17.98
C VAL A 111 -10.75 -9.77 -18.81
N SER A 112 -10.68 -8.57 -18.24
CA SER A 112 -11.04 -7.33 -18.95
C SER A 112 -9.87 -6.73 -19.74
N GLY A 113 -8.64 -7.17 -19.52
CA GLY A 113 -7.42 -6.61 -20.13
C GLY A 113 -7.04 -5.23 -19.57
N LYS A 114 -7.73 -4.73 -18.53
CA LYS A 114 -7.46 -3.41 -17.95
C LYS A 114 -6.34 -3.46 -16.93
N SER A 115 -5.49 -2.45 -16.95
CA SER A 115 -4.40 -2.24 -15.98
C SER A 115 -4.67 -1.00 -15.13
N LEU A 116 -4.20 -1.02 -13.88
CA LEU A 116 -4.24 0.15 -13.01
C LEU A 116 -3.07 1.09 -13.38
N PRO A 117 -3.34 2.33 -13.80
CA PRO A 117 -2.29 3.29 -14.08
C PRO A 117 -1.66 3.82 -12.79
N MET A 118 -0.43 4.33 -12.87
CA MET A 118 0.20 5.07 -11.78
C MET A 118 -0.67 6.24 -11.32
N PRO A 119 -0.80 6.52 -10.01
CA PRO A 119 -1.46 7.73 -9.54
C PRO A 119 -0.71 8.97 -10.04
N PRO A 120 -1.39 9.93 -10.70
CA PRO A 120 -0.75 11.19 -11.07
C PRO A 120 -0.25 11.96 -9.85
N ALA A 121 0.91 12.59 -9.99
CA ALA A 121 1.55 13.36 -8.91
C ALA A 121 0.69 14.52 -8.37
N ASN A 122 -0.23 15.03 -9.18
CA ASN A 122 -1.08 16.17 -8.87
C ASN A 122 -2.46 15.81 -8.29
N TYR A 123 -2.69 14.56 -7.89
CA TYR A 123 -3.92 14.22 -7.19
C TYR A 123 -3.95 14.90 -5.82
N ALA A 124 -4.69 16.01 -5.73
CA ALA A 124 -4.87 16.75 -4.49
C ALA A 124 -6.20 16.40 -3.82
N LYS A 125 -6.21 16.39 -2.50
CA LYS A 125 -7.43 16.25 -1.70
C LYS A 125 -8.29 17.51 -1.83
N GLY A 126 -9.61 17.35 -1.90
CA GLY A 126 -10.56 18.49 -1.92
C GLY A 126 -11.87 18.23 -2.65
N ALA A 127 -11.99 17.11 -3.36
CA ALA A 127 -13.22 16.76 -4.05
C ALA A 127 -14.33 16.30 -3.09
N THR A 128 -15.56 16.63 -3.41
CA THR A 128 -16.75 16.35 -2.58
C THR A 128 -17.71 15.35 -3.22
N THR A 129 -17.27 14.60 -4.24
CA THR A 129 -18.09 13.59 -4.92
C THR A 129 -18.57 12.53 -3.93
N THR A 130 -19.87 12.27 -3.91
CA THR A 130 -20.48 11.26 -3.04
C THR A 130 -20.55 9.91 -3.76
N ARG A 131 -20.27 8.82 -3.03
CA ARG A 131 -20.44 7.46 -3.52
C ARG A 131 -21.92 7.09 -3.53
N PRO A 132 -22.53 6.69 -4.68
CA PRO A 132 -23.88 6.15 -4.72
C PRO A 132 -23.98 4.84 -3.93
N SER A 133 -25.13 4.60 -3.28
CA SER A 133 -25.36 3.36 -2.52
C SER A 133 -25.34 2.10 -3.39
N ASN A 134 -25.74 2.22 -4.65
CA ASN A 134 -25.80 1.12 -5.63
C ASN A 134 -24.53 0.98 -6.49
N LEU A 135 -23.44 1.68 -6.17
CA LEU A 135 -22.23 1.68 -7.00
C LEU A 135 -21.67 0.27 -7.23
N ALA A 136 -21.67 -0.56 -6.19
CA ALA A 136 -21.17 -1.93 -6.30
C ALA A 136 -22.02 -2.76 -7.27
N ASP A 137 -23.35 -2.68 -7.17
CA ASP A 137 -24.26 -3.39 -8.08
C ASP A 137 -24.07 -2.94 -9.52
N THR A 138 -23.95 -1.63 -9.72
CA THR A 138 -23.70 -1.05 -11.05
C THR A 138 -22.38 -1.57 -11.62
N TYR A 139 -21.31 -1.62 -10.80
CA TYR A 139 -20.03 -2.13 -11.24
C TYR A 139 -20.09 -3.62 -11.62
N TYR A 140 -20.64 -4.48 -10.77
CA TYR A 140 -20.76 -5.92 -11.05
C TYR A 140 -21.56 -6.21 -12.31
N ASN A 141 -22.68 -5.53 -12.49
CA ASN A 141 -23.54 -5.69 -13.68
C ASN A 141 -22.80 -5.24 -14.95
N THR A 142 -22.11 -4.10 -14.90
CA THR A 142 -21.33 -3.59 -16.04
C THR A 142 -20.12 -4.50 -16.35
N TYR A 143 -19.44 -5.02 -15.34
CA TYR A 143 -18.34 -5.97 -15.53
C TYR A 143 -18.83 -7.23 -16.23
N THR A 144 -19.94 -7.83 -15.75
CA THR A 144 -20.55 -9.01 -16.36
C THR A 144 -20.99 -8.75 -17.80
N ALA A 145 -21.60 -7.59 -18.07
CA ALA A 145 -22.02 -7.22 -19.42
C ALA A 145 -20.84 -7.07 -20.39
N ASN A 146 -19.70 -6.54 -19.92
CA ASN A 146 -18.54 -6.30 -20.75
C ASN A 146 -17.64 -7.55 -20.94
N THR A 147 -17.61 -8.46 -19.98
CA THR A 147 -16.68 -9.60 -19.98
C THR A 147 -17.36 -10.96 -20.13
N GLY A 148 -18.67 -11.05 -19.92
CA GLY A 148 -19.41 -12.31 -19.81
C GLY A 148 -19.15 -13.08 -18.51
N VAL A 149 -18.30 -12.56 -17.59
CA VAL A 149 -17.94 -13.22 -16.35
C VAL A 149 -18.69 -12.61 -15.18
N THR A 150 -19.36 -13.45 -14.39
CA THR A 150 -20.00 -13.03 -13.15
C THR A 150 -19.05 -13.19 -11.97
N LEU A 151 -18.72 -12.08 -11.33
CA LEU A 151 -17.88 -12.08 -10.13
C LEU A 151 -18.66 -12.55 -8.90
N ASN A 152 -18.02 -13.38 -8.06
CA ASN A 152 -18.58 -13.74 -6.76
C ASN A 152 -18.45 -12.55 -5.80
N ARG A 153 -19.56 -11.91 -5.49
CA ARG A 153 -19.63 -10.70 -4.66
C ARG A 153 -19.16 -10.88 -3.23
N SER A 154 -19.04 -12.12 -2.73
CA SER A 154 -18.50 -12.40 -1.41
C SER A 154 -16.96 -12.40 -1.37
N LEU A 155 -16.30 -12.47 -2.53
CA LEU A 155 -14.85 -12.53 -2.66
C LEU A 155 -14.23 -11.19 -3.10
N TYR A 156 -15.03 -10.24 -3.57
CA TYR A 156 -14.55 -9.00 -4.15
C TYR A 156 -15.29 -7.79 -3.61
N ASP A 157 -14.56 -6.75 -3.30
CA ASP A 157 -15.08 -5.43 -2.96
C ASP A 157 -14.86 -4.45 -4.11
N VAL A 158 -15.84 -3.57 -4.34
CA VAL A 158 -15.74 -2.51 -5.36
C VAL A 158 -15.15 -1.25 -4.72
N HIS A 159 -13.96 -0.88 -5.17
CA HIS A 159 -13.27 0.33 -4.74
C HIS A 159 -13.06 1.30 -5.91
N HIS A 160 -13.02 2.59 -5.59
CA HIS A 160 -12.59 3.59 -6.57
C HIS A 160 -11.07 3.47 -6.78
N ILE A 161 -10.64 3.35 -8.01
CA ILE A 161 -9.21 3.39 -8.38
C ILE A 161 -8.61 4.72 -7.88
N ARG A 162 -9.21 5.83 -8.27
CA ARG A 162 -8.91 7.15 -7.71
C ARG A 162 -9.89 7.45 -6.57
N PRO A 163 -9.40 7.64 -5.32
CA PRO A 163 -10.31 7.95 -4.22
C PRO A 163 -11.16 9.19 -4.50
N LEU A 164 -12.44 9.16 -4.12
CA LEU A 164 -13.38 10.27 -4.36
C LEU A 164 -12.87 11.59 -3.78
N ALA A 165 -12.27 11.55 -2.57
CA ALA A 165 -11.68 12.75 -1.95
C ALA A 165 -10.53 13.37 -2.76
N TYR A 166 -9.97 12.66 -3.73
CA TYR A 166 -8.94 13.09 -4.65
C TYR A 166 -9.48 13.24 -6.09
N GLY A 167 -10.78 13.45 -6.23
CA GLY A 167 -11.43 13.70 -7.51
C GLY A 167 -11.71 12.47 -8.35
N GLY A 168 -11.84 11.30 -7.73
CA GLY A 168 -12.34 10.10 -8.38
C GLY A 168 -13.76 10.26 -8.89
N SER A 169 -14.13 9.49 -9.91
CA SER A 169 -15.49 9.44 -10.45
C SER A 169 -16.20 8.14 -10.06
N ASN A 170 -17.52 8.12 -10.16
CA ASN A 170 -18.33 6.92 -9.98
C ASN A 170 -18.55 6.17 -11.32
N ALA A 171 -17.85 6.56 -12.38
CA ALA A 171 -17.94 5.88 -13.67
C ALA A 171 -17.17 4.54 -13.62
N TYR A 172 -17.70 3.56 -14.34
CA TYR A 172 -16.97 2.33 -14.65
C TYR A 172 -15.83 2.67 -15.63
N SER A 173 -14.61 2.35 -15.24
CA SER A 173 -13.40 2.65 -16.02
C SER A 173 -12.61 1.39 -16.33
#